data_842f7d621eb7ebba1163df30b5eb33c2
#
_entry.id   842f7d621eb7ebba1163df30b5eb33c2
#
_cell.length_a   1.000
_cell.length_b   1.000
_cell.length_c   1.000
_cell.angle_alpha   90.00
_cell.angle_beta   90.00
_cell.angle_gamma   90.00
#
_symmetry.space_group_name_H-M   'P 1'
#
loop_
_entity.id
_entity.type
_entity.pdbx_description
1 polymer ?
#
loop_
_entity_poly.entity_id
_entity_poly.type
_entity_poly.pdbx_seq_one_letter_code
_entity_poly.pdbx_strand_id
1 'polypeptide(L)'
;MIFRRVGITFAVYGAKDEGGAGNERLIPFDLIPRIIPAHEWASMQQGLVQRVTALNRFIHDVYHGQDIIRAGIVPADLILNNAQYRPEMAGVHVPQDIYAHIAGIDIVRAPDAQGNGEYYVLEDNLRVPSGVSYMLENRKMMMRLFPELFSLHKVAPVAHYPDMLLETLRASAPATADEPTVVVLTPGMHNSAYFEHAFLAQQMGVELVEGQDLVVKDKFVYMRTTRGLQRVDVIYRRVDDDFLDPQVFRRNSTLGCYGLMEAYRAGNVGICNAVGTGVADDKSVYPYVPEMIRFYLGEEPILKNVPTWMCRKQDDLQHVLANLKDLVVKEVHGAGGYGMLIGPAATQAEIEDFRRALLANPAGYIAQPTLSLSSCPTYVESGIAPVSYTHLTLPTICS
;
A
#
# COMPACT_ATOMS: atom_id res chain seq x y z
N MET A 1 6.55 -6.79 27.79
CA MET A 1 5.49 -6.45 28.78
C MET A 1 4.77 -5.15 28.44
N ILE A 2 5.44 -4.06 28.04
CA ILE A 2 4.84 -2.74 27.74
C ILE A 2 3.88 -2.82 26.53
N PHE A 3 4.27 -3.48 25.42
CA PHE A 3 3.39 -3.68 24.25
C PHE A 3 2.05 -4.33 24.61
N ARG A 4 2.07 -5.36 25.49
CA ARG A 4 0.84 -5.98 25.99
C ARG A 4 -0.03 -5.01 26.79
N ARG A 5 0.56 -4.03 27.49
CA ARG A 5 -0.19 -3.03 28.27
C ARG A 5 -0.77 -1.93 27.41
N VAL A 6 -0.14 -1.60 26.30
CA VAL A 6 -0.61 -0.57 25.35
C VAL A 6 -1.65 -1.12 24.39
N GLY A 7 -1.74 -2.46 24.26
CA GLY A 7 -2.78 -3.11 23.46
C GLY A 7 -2.62 -2.92 21.95
N ILE A 8 -1.36 -2.79 21.48
CA ILE A 8 -1.08 -2.66 20.03
C ILE A 8 -1.23 -4.04 19.41
N THR A 9 -2.40 -4.31 18.86
CA THR A 9 -2.77 -5.59 18.28
C THR A 9 -3.20 -5.40 16.83
N PHE A 10 -3.15 -6.48 16.06
CA PHE A 10 -3.80 -6.58 14.76
C PHE A 10 -4.58 -7.88 14.69
N ALA A 11 -5.73 -7.84 14.03
CA ALA A 11 -6.56 -9.00 13.84
C ALA A 11 -6.09 -9.78 12.59
N VAL A 12 -5.83 -11.08 12.76
CA VAL A 12 -5.54 -12.00 11.66
C VAL A 12 -6.76 -12.88 11.45
N TYR A 13 -7.36 -12.76 10.26
CA TYR A 13 -8.48 -13.63 9.87
C TYR A 13 -7.92 -14.80 9.05
N GLY A 14 -8.08 -16.03 9.54
CA GLY A 14 -7.69 -17.26 8.82
C GLY A 14 -8.76 -17.66 7.80
N ALA A 15 -8.36 -18.35 6.72
CA ALA A 15 -9.26 -18.87 5.68
C ALA A 15 -10.34 -19.86 6.18
N LYS A 16 -10.32 -20.24 7.47
CA LYS A 16 -11.30 -21.14 8.12
C LYS A 16 -12.26 -20.40 9.06
N ASP A 17 -12.09 -19.10 9.26
CA ASP A 17 -12.90 -18.30 10.19
C ASP A 17 -14.03 -17.56 9.45
N GLU A 18 -14.87 -18.29 8.71
CA GLU A 18 -16.17 -17.77 8.28
C GLU A 18 -17.03 -17.57 9.54
N GLY A 19 -16.97 -16.37 10.13
CA GLY A 19 -17.82 -15.95 11.26
C GLY A 19 -17.18 -15.97 12.65
N GLY A 20 -15.87 -16.18 12.77
CA GLY A 20 -15.14 -16.15 14.05
C GLY A 20 -14.50 -14.78 14.33
N ALA A 21 -14.40 -14.41 15.61
CA ALA A 21 -13.59 -13.29 16.05
C ALA A 21 -12.13 -13.54 15.63
N GLY A 22 -11.55 -12.64 14.83
CA GLY A 22 -10.16 -12.76 14.38
C GLY A 22 -9.22 -12.93 15.58
N ASN A 23 -8.18 -13.75 15.41
CA ASN A 23 -7.16 -13.88 16.44
C ASN A 23 -6.37 -12.59 16.55
N GLU A 24 -6.56 -11.85 17.65
CA GLU A 24 -5.72 -10.71 17.97
C GLU A 24 -4.29 -11.16 18.24
N ARG A 25 -3.35 -10.60 17.49
CA ARG A 25 -1.92 -10.81 17.69
C ARG A 25 -1.26 -9.50 18.07
N LEU A 26 -0.32 -9.59 19.01
CA LEU A 26 0.59 -8.47 19.28
C LEU A 26 1.54 -8.30 18.09
N ILE A 27 1.80 -7.06 17.71
CA ILE A 27 2.83 -6.77 16.72
C ILE A 27 4.18 -7.20 17.25
N PRO A 28 4.95 -7.98 16.48
CA PRO A 28 6.31 -8.33 16.82
C PRO A 28 7.17 -7.06 16.96
N PHE A 29 7.97 -7.00 18.00
CA PHE A 29 8.85 -5.88 18.28
C PHE A 29 10.25 -6.38 18.57
N ASP A 30 11.22 -5.91 17.76
CA ASP A 30 12.62 -6.16 18.00
C ASP A 30 13.19 -5.10 18.95
N LEU A 31 13.90 -5.55 19.99
CA LEU A 31 14.56 -4.67 20.96
C LEU A 31 15.80 -3.98 20.37
N ILE A 32 16.44 -4.58 19.37
CA ILE A 32 17.63 -4.03 18.72
C ILE A 32 17.18 -3.31 17.45
N PRO A 33 17.25 -1.97 17.40
CA PRO A 33 16.78 -1.24 16.23
C PRO A 33 17.70 -1.46 15.04
N ARG A 34 17.12 -1.65 13.87
CA ARG A 34 17.86 -1.55 12.62
C ARG A 34 18.13 -0.07 12.32
N ILE A 35 19.40 0.28 12.18
CA ILE A 35 19.82 1.64 11.86
C ILE A 35 19.96 1.78 10.35
N ILE A 36 19.29 2.76 9.78
CA ILE A 36 19.44 3.17 8.38
C ILE A 36 20.26 4.47 8.40
N PRO A 37 21.49 4.47 7.85
CA PRO A 37 22.33 5.67 7.80
C PRO A 37 21.70 6.77 6.95
N ALA A 38 21.99 8.04 7.25
CA ALA A 38 21.41 9.18 6.57
C ALA A 38 21.66 9.18 5.05
N HIS A 39 22.83 8.73 4.60
CA HIS A 39 23.14 8.66 3.17
C HIS A 39 22.36 7.57 2.44
N GLU A 40 22.15 6.39 3.07
CA GLU A 40 21.27 5.34 2.51
C GLU A 40 19.82 5.84 2.44
N TRP A 41 19.36 6.52 3.51
CA TRP A 41 18.03 7.10 3.55
C TRP A 41 17.81 8.15 2.47
N ALA A 42 18.75 9.07 2.27
CA ALA A 42 18.65 10.12 1.26
C ALA A 42 18.52 9.54 -0.16
N SER A 43 19.32 8.53 -0.50
CA SER A 43 19.23 7.86 -1.80
C SER A 43 17.89 7.11 -1.95
N MET A 44 17.45 6.42 -0.91
CA MET A 44 16.18 5.71 -0.90
C MET A 44 15.01 6.67 -1.06
N GLN A 45 14.99 7.77 -0.31
CA GLN A 45 13.96 8.81 -0.39
C GLN A 45 13.86 9.40 -1.80
N GLN A 46 15.00 9.73 -2.42
CA GLN A 46 15.00 10.24 -3.79
C GLN A 46 14.39 9.24 -4.78
N GLY A 47 14.76 7.97 -4.67
CA GLY A 47 14.20 6.91 -5.52
C GLY A 47 12.71 6.65 -5.26
N LEU A 48 12.25 6.79 -4.02
CA LEU A 48 10.83 6.68 -3.70
C LEU A 48 10.02 7.83 -4.29
N VAL A 49 10.49 9.07 -4.17
CA VAL A 49 9.84 10.24 -4.78
C VAL A 49 9.74 10.07 -6.30
N GLN A 50 10.83 9.69 -6.96
CA GLN A 50 10.84 9.40 -8.38
C GLN A 50 9.78 8.35 -8.75
N ARG A 51 9.78 7.22 -8.04
CA ARG A 51 8.87 6.11 -8.30
C ARG A 51 7.40 6.48 -8.14
N VAL A 52 7.05 7.10 -7.01
CA VAL A 52 5.66 7.49 -6.72
C VAL A 52 5.18 8.57 -7.69
N THR A 53 6.06 9.49 -8.11
CA THR A 53 5.74 10.47 -9.15
C THR A 53 5.41 9.79 -10.48
N ALA A 54 6.20 8.82 -10.90
CA ALA A 54 5.94 8.06 -12.13
C ALA A 54 4.62 7.25 -12.03
N LEU A 55 4.37 6.62 -10.88
CA LEU A 55 3.13 5.89 -10.63
C LEU A 55 1.89 6.79 -10.63
N ASN A 56 1.96 8.00 -10.07
CA ASN A 56 0.87 8.98 -10.16
C ASN A 56 0.60 9.40 -11.61
N ARG A 57 1.65 9.67 -12.40
CA ARG A 57 1.50 9.98 -13.83
C ARG A 57 0.92 8.82 -14.62
N PHE A 58 1.32 7.60 -14.28
CA PHE A 58 0.74 6.39 -14.88
C PHE A 58 -0.76 6.28 -14.59
N ILE A 59 -1.19 6.46 -13.33
CA ILE A 59 -2.61 6.40 -12.96
C ILE A 59 -3.38 7.50 -13.69
N HIS A 60 -2.86 8.71 -13.74
CA HIS A 60 -3.48 9.79 -14.52
C HIS A 60 -3.62 9.39 -15.99
N ASP A 61 -2.54 8.90 -16.61
CA ASP A 61 -2.53 8.56 -18.04
C ASP A 61 -3.53 7.47 -18.39
N VAL A 62 -3.63 6.39 -17.61
CA VAL A 62 -4.55 5.29 -17.92
C VAL A 62 -6.03 5.65 -17.84
N TYR A 63 -6.38 6.72 -17.08
CA TYR A 63 -7.74 7.25 -17.02
C TYR A 63 -8.02 8.40 -17.99
N HIS A 64 -7.01 8.90 -18.71
CA HIS A 64 -7.12 10.01 -19.66
C HIS A 64 -6.56 9.67 -21.03
N GLY A 65 -5.26 9.95 -21.23
CA GLY A 65 -4.60 9.83 -22.53
C GLY A 65 -4.33 8.40 -22.98
N GLN A 66 -4.01 7.50 -22.06
CA GLN A 66 -3.54 6.13 -22.32
C GLN A 66 -2.29 6.10 -23.22
N ASP A 67 -1.41 7.11 -23.04
CA ASP A 67 -0.23 7.31 -23.88
C ASP A 67 0.77 6.17 -23.77
N ILE A 68 0.97 5.63 -22.56
CA ILE A 68 1.88 4.51 -22.33
C ILE A 68 1.37 3.21 -23.00
N ILE A 69 0.05 3.03 -23.08
CA ILE A 69 -0.60 1.92 -23.79
C ILE A 69 -0.43 2.12 -25.29
N ARG A 70 -0.71 3.33 -25.81
CA ARG A 70 -0.54 3.68 -27.23
C ARG A 70 0.93 3.55 -27.68
N ALA A 71 1.87 3.83 -26.79
CA ALA A 71 3.30 3.64 -27.04
C ALA A 71 3.73 2.16 -27.05
N GLY A 72 2.83 1.24 -26.66
CA GLY A 72 3.12 -0.20 -26.62
C GLY A 72 4.05 -0.62 -25.48
N ILE A 73 4.28 0.24 -24.50
CA ILE A 73 5.15 -0.04 -23.34
C ILE A 73 4.44 -0.97 -22.35
N VAL A 74 3.18 -0.66 -22.02
CA VAL A 74 2.34 -1.50 -21.17
C VAL A 74 1.21 -2.08 -22.03
N PRO A 75 1.02 -3.40 -22.03
CA PRO A 75 -0.08 -4.02 -22.78
C PRO A 75 -1.46 -3.55 -22.31
N ALA A 76 -2.34 -3.21 -23.26
CA ALA A 76 -3.68 -2.69 -22.96
C ALA A 76 -4.51 -3.64 -22.10
N ASP A 77 -4.42 -4.94 -22.33
CA ASP A 77 -5.18 -5.96 -21.60
C ASP A 77 -4.78 -6.06 -20.12
N LEU A 78 -3.51 -5.76 -19.78
CA LEU A 78 -3.07 -5.69 -18.38
C LEU A 78 -3.76 -4.59 -17.59
N ILE A 79 -4.17 -3.52 -18.26
CA ILE A 79 -4.79 -2.35 -17.63
C ILE A 79 -6.31 -2.42 -17.77
N LEU A 80 -6.81 -2.50 -19.00
CA LEU A 80 -8.25 -2.35 -19.27
C LEU A 80 -9.08 -3.56 -18.80
N ASN A 81 -8.44 -4.76 -18.72
CA ASN A 81 -9.08 -5.96 -18.18
C ASN A 81 -8.73 -6.20 -16.69
N ASN A 82 -7.98 -5.29 -16.07
CA ASN A 82 -7.62 -5.41 -14.66
C ASN A 82 -8.85 -5.24 -13.78
N ALA A 83 -9.04 -6.12 -12.81
CA ALA A 83 -10.16 -6.05 -11.87
C ALA A 83 -10.15 -4.77 -11.01
N GLN A 84 -9.00 -4.11 -10.88
CA GLN A 84 -8.83 -2.85 -10.15
C GLN A 84 -8.94 -1.61 -11.05
N TYR A 85 -9.02 -1.77 -12.37
CA TYR A 85 -9.30 -0.66 -13.27
C TYR A 85 -10.76 -0.21 -13.08
N ARG A 86 -10.96 1.09 -12.91
CA ARG A 86 -12.29 1.67 -12.67
C ARG A 86 -12.68 2.57 -13.85
N PRO A 87 -13.40 2.04 -14.85
CA PRO A 87 -13.83 2.84 -16.01
C PRO A 87 -14.62 4.09 -15.59
N GLU A 88 -15.22 4.08 -14.41
CA GLU A 88 -15.91 5.21 -13.81
C GLU A 88 -15.02 6.42 -13.55
N MET A 89 -13.71 6.23 -13.54
CA MET A 89 -12.71 7.29 -13.37
C MET A 89 -12.22 7.88 -14.69
N ALA A 90 -12.64 7.32 -15.83
CA ALA A 90 -12.24 7.85 -17.14
C ALA A 90 -12.66 9.33 -17.30
N GLY A 91 -11.67 10.20 -17.52
CA GLY A 91 -11.85 11.65 -17.67
C GLY A 91 -12.21 12.39 -16.37
N VAL A 92 -12.14 11.75 -15.21
CA VAL A 92 -12.33 12.43 -13.91
C VAL A 92 -11.05 13.15 -13.50
N HIS A 93 -11.12 14.47 -13.35
CA HIS A 93 -10.02 15.27 -12.86
C HIS A 93 -10.01 15.28 -11.34
N VAL A 94 -8.87 14.92 -10.78
CA VAL A 94 -8.63 15.01 -9.33
C VAL A 94 -7.76 16.26 -9.03
N PRO A 95 -7.81 16.81 -7.81
CA PRO A 95 -6.97 17.97 -7.47
C PRO A 95 -5.49 17.69 -7.74
N GLN A 96 -4.82 18.61 -8.44
CA GLN A 96 -3.39 18.58 -8.79
C GLN A 96 -2.95 17.34 -9.60
N ASP A 97 -3.88 16.56 -10.16
CA ASP A 97 -3.64 15.27 -10.82
C ASP A 97 -2.93 14.24 -9.94
N ILE A 98 -3.07 14.36 -8.61
CA ILE A 98 -2.53 13.41 -7.64
C ILE A 98 -3.60 12.38 -7.26
N TYR A 99 -3.37 11.12 -7.61
CA TYR A 99 -4.26 9.99 -7.33
C TYR A 99 -3.87 9.24 -6.06
N ALA A 100 -2.58 8.94 -5.91
CA ALA A 100 -2.02 8.28 -4.74
C ALA A 100 -1.30 9.29 -3.85
N HIS A 101 -1.98 9.75 -2.81
CA HIS A 101 -1.46 10.70 -1.82
C HIS A 101 -0.58 9.99 -0.79
N ILE A 102 -0.90 8.73 -0.51
CA ILE A 102 -0.16 7.86 0.40
C ILE A 102 0.21 6.58 -0.36
N ALA A 103 1.50 6.28 -0.41
CA ALA A 103 2.03 5.07 -1.02
C ALA A 103 2.76 4.21 0.02
N GLY A 104 2.47 2.92 0.06
CA GLY A 104 3.20 1.93 0.83
C GLY A 104 4.14 1.16 -0.10
N ILE A 105 5.40 1.54 -0.14
CA ILE A 105 6.40 0.89 -0.99
C ILE A 105 7.21 -0.09 -0.15
N ASP A 106 7.09 -1.38 -0.46
CA ASP A 106 7.83 -2.42 0.24
C ASP A 106 9.24 -2.53 -0.30
N ILE A 107 10.22 -2.41 0.60
CA ILE A 107 11.64 -2.41 0.26
C ILE A 107 12.35 -3.53 0.99
N VAL A 108 13.22 -4.24 0.27
CA VAL A 108 14.12 -5.24 0.82
C VAL A 108 15.57 -4.84 0.57
N ARG A 109 16.46 -5.23 1.49
CA ARG A 109 17.90 -5.10 1.30
C ARG A 109 18.49 -6.48 1.03
N ALA A 110 19.15 -6.63 -0.10
CA ALA A 110 19.78 -7.86 -0.53
C ALA A 110 21.18 -7.55 -1.06
N PRO A 111 22.12 -8.52 -1.10
CA PRO A 111 23.44 -8.30 -1.70
C PRO A 111 23.30 -8.10 -3.21
N ASP A 112 24.06 -7.14 -3.74
CA ASP A 112 24.31 -7.01 -5.17
C ASP A 112 25.27 -8.11 -5.68
N ALA A 113 25.61 -8.05 -6.97
CA ALA A 113 26.54 -9.01 -7.58
C ALA A 113 27.95 -8.99 -6.96
N GLN A 114 28.32 -7.93 -6.26
CA GLN A 114 29.59 -7.74 -5.56
C GLN A 114 29.50 -8.08 -4.06
N GLY A 115 28.32 -8.45 -3.57
CA GLY A 115 28.07 -8.77 -2.16
C GLY A 115 27.77 -7.54 -1.28
N ASN A 116 27.67 -6.34 -1.85
CA ASN A 116 27.26 -5.14 -1.13
C ASN A 116 25.75 -5.14 -0.94
N GLY A 117 25.27 -4.56 0.17
CA GLY A 117 23.84 -4.46 0.40
C GLY A 117 23.21 -3.38 -0.49
N GLU A 118 22.25 -3.76 -1.32
CA GLU A 118 21.47 -2.87 -2.19
C GLU A 118 19.98 -2.95 -1.85
N TYR A 119 19.24 -1.83 -2.03
CA TYR A 119 17.81 -1.78 -1.80
C TYR A 119 17.04 -2.06 -3.08
N TYR A 120 16.06 -2.95 -2.97
CA TYR A 120 15.15 -3.32 -4.04
C TYR A 120 13.72 -3.04 -3.62
N VAL A 121 12.90 -2.56 -4.54
CA VAL A 121 11.45 -2.49 -4.34
C VAL A 121 10.88 -3.88 -4.56
N LEU A 122 10.06 -4.35 -3.63
CA LEU A 122 9.40 -5.66 -3.68
C LEU A 122 7.99 -5.56 -4.27
N GLU A 123 7.22 -4.56 -3.83
CA GLU A 123 5.87 -4.25 -4.34
C GLU A 123 5.48 -2.80 -4.04
N ASP A 124 4.45 -2.33 -4.75
CA ASP A 124 3.84 -1.02 -4.60
C ASP A 124 2.42 -1.18 -4.09
N ASN A 125 2.05 -0.45 -3.02
CA ASN A 125 0.71 -0.44 -2.45
C ASN A 125 0.16 0.99 -2.50
N LEU A 126 -0.82 1.23 -3.37
CA LEU A 126 -1.35 2.57 -3.68
C LEU A 126 -2.85 2.73 -3.44
N ARG A 127 -3.56 1.65 -3.05
CA ARG A 127 -4.99 1.72 -2.72
C ARG A 127 -5.22 2.28 -1.32
N VAL A 128 -5.03 1.44 -0.32
CA VAL A 128 -5.25 1.77 1.10
C VAL A 128 -4.09 1.24 1.96
N PRO A 129 -2.83 1.72 1.71
CA PRO A 129 -1.68 1.25 2.46
C PRO A 129 -1.86 1.51 3.96
N SER A 130 -1.34 0.62 4.79
CA SER A 130 -1.42 0.69 6.25
C SER A 130 -0.09 0.32 6.89
N GLY A 131 0.04 0.61 8.19
CA GLY A 131 1.22 0.25 8.98
C GLY A 131 1.95 1.42 9.64
N VAL A 132 1.68 2.66 9.26
CA VAL A 132 2.37 3.84 9.80
C VAL A 132 2.10 4.07 11.28
N SER A 133 0.92 3.73 11.78
CA SER A 133 0.60 3.80 13.20
C SER A 133 1.54 2.94 14.04
N TYR A 134 1.88 1.76 13.54
CA TYR A 134 2.81 0.84 14.20
C TYR A 134 4.24 1.40 14.19
N MET A 135 4.66 2.03 13.12
CA MET A 135 5.95 2.73 13.05
C MET A 135 6.02 3.83 14.12
N LEU A 136 4.99 4.66 14.24
CA LEU A 136 4.92 5.76 15.22
C LEU A 136 4.94 5.22 16.65
N GLU A 137 4.16 4.18 16.95
CA GLU A 137 4.14 3.56 18.27
C GLU A 137 5.45 2.83 18.60
N ASN A 138 6.06 2.14 17.62
CA ASN A 138 7.38 1.53 17.78
C ASN A 138 8.43 2.59 18.13
N ARG A 139 8.42 3.75 17.44
CA ARG A 139 9.32 4.87 17.74
C ARG A 139 9.12 5.39 19.17
N LYS A 140 7.88 5.62 19.59
CA LYS A 140 7.55 6.05 20.96
C LYS A 140 8.06 5.03 21.99
N MET A 141 7.90 3.74 21.71
CA MET A 141 8.34 2.67 22.59
C MET A 141 9.86 2.61 22.69
N MET A 142 10.56 2.71 21.57
CA MET A 142 12.03 2.76 21.55
C MET A 142 12.58 3.94 22.36
N MET A 143 11.98 5.12 22.21
CA MET A 143 12.38 6.31 22.99
C MET A 143 12.18 6.13 24.51
N ARG A 144 11.14 5.39 24.91
CA ARG A 144 10.89 5.06 26.33
C ARG A 144 11.83 4.01 26.89
N LEU A 145 12.20 3.02 26.06
CA LEU A 145 13.07 1.91 26.48
C LEU A 145 14.55 2.30 26.48
N PHE A 146 14.94 3.15 25.54
CA PHE A 146 16.33 3.52 25.28
C PHE A 146 16.51 5.05 25.18
N PRO A 147 16.13 5.84 26.19
CA PRO A 147 16.22 7.30 26.12
C PRO A 147 17.67 7.80 25.92
N GLU A 148 18.64 7.12 26.50
CA GLU A 148 20.06 7.46 26.35
C GLU A 148 20.54 7.28 24.91
N LEU A 149 20.07 6.24 24.21
CA LEU A 149 20.40 6.03 22.80
C LEU A 149 19.95 7.22 21.93
N PHE A 150 18.75 7.72 22.18
CA PHE A 150 18.19 8.87 21.44
C PHE A 150 18.84 10.20 21.81
N SER A 151 19.39 10.33 23.04
CA SER A 151 20.16 11.51 23.45
C SER A 151 21.56 11.55 22.85
N LEU A 152 22.17 10.38 22.64
CA LEU A 152 23.52 10.25 22.08
C LEU A 152 23.53 10.29 20.54
N HIS A 153 22.47 9.85 19.90
CA HIS A 153 22.37 9.74 18.45
C HIS A 153 21.27 10.65 17.89
N LYS A 154 21.61 11.38 16.82
CA LYS A 154 20.64 12.22 16.09
C LYS A 154 19.77 11.33 15.19
N VAL A 155 18.70 10.76 15.77
CA VAL A 155 17.71 9.99 15.02
C VAL A 155 16.67 10.93 14.45
N ALA A 156 16.40 10.85 13.14
CA ALA A 156 15.40 11.70 12.47
C ALA A 156 14.00 11.51 13.11
N PRO A 157 13.28 12.59 13.41
CA PRO A 157 11.94 12.51 13.99
C PRO A 157 10.92 11.95 13.00
N VAL A 158 9.89 11.29 13.50
CA VAL A 158 8.75 10.77 12.71
C VAL A 158 7.40 11.24 13.28
N ALA A 159 7.40 11.92 14.41
CA ALA A 159 6.18 12.30 15.13
C ALA A 159 5.31 13.32 14.38
N HIS A 160 5.88 14.03 13.40
CA HIS A 160 5.20 15.00 12.55
C HIS A 160 4.39 14.36 11.40
N TYR A 161 4.44 13.04 11.24
CA TYR A 161 3.73 12.33 10.16
C TYR A 161 2.22 12.63 10.13
N PRO A 162 1.46 12.61 11.25
CA PRO A 162 0.04 12.92 11.21
C PRO A 162 -0.26 14.35 10.74
N ASP A 163 0.59 15.31 11.09
CA ASP A 163 0.43 16.71 10.66
C ASP A 163 0.64 16.82 9.15
N MET A 164 1.70 16.21 8.61
CA MET A 164 1.96 16.17 7.17
C MET A 164 0.84 15.42 6.40
N LEU A 165 0.32 14.33 6.97
CA LEU A 165 -0.82 13.62 6.39
C LEU A 165 -2.03 14.54 6.31
N LEU A 166 -2.36 15.26 7.38
CA LEU A 166 -3.49 16.19 7.39
C LEU A 166 -3.31 17.33 6.36
N GLU A 167 -2.11 17.88 6.24
CA GLU A 167 -1.80 18.89 5.21
C GLU A 167 -1.99 18.34 3.81
N THR A 168 -1.49 17.14 3.53
CA THR A 168 -1.66 16.45 2.24
C THR A 168 -3.14 16.21 1.92
N LEU A 169 -3.93 15.78 2.92
CA LEU A 169 -5.36 15.59 2.76
C LEU A 169 -6.08 16.91 2.48
N ARG A 170 -5.76 17.98 3.21
CA ARG A 170 -6.33 19.31 2.98
C ARG A 170 -6.00 19.86 1.59
N ALA A 171 -4.80 19.58 1.07
CA ALA A 171 -4.41 19.98 -0.28
C ALA A 171 -5.24 19.31 -1.39
N SER A 172 -5.93 18.21 -1.06
CA SER A 172 -6.84 17.49 -1.98
C SER A 172 -8.29 17.97 -1.91
N ALA A 173 -8.55 19.05 -1.16
CA ALA A 173 -9.88 19.60 -1.04
C ALA A 173 -10.36 20.29 -2.34
N PRO A 174 -11.67 20.33 -2.58
CA PRO A 174 -12.23 21.18 -3.62
C PRO A 174 -11.80 22.63 -3.46
N ALA A 175 -11.54 23.32 -4.57
CA ALA A 175 -11.13 24.73 -4.59
C ALA A 175 -12.14 25.67 -3.90
N THR A 176 -13.35 25.21 -3.63
CA THR A 176 -14.43 25.97 -2.96
C THR A 176 -14.39 25.88 -1.44
N ALA A 177 -13.43 25.13 -0.86
CA ALA A 177 -13.30 24.96 0.57
C ALA A 177 -12.13 25.79 1.13
N ASP A 178 -12.40 26.84 1.86
CA ASP A 178 -11.36 27.68 2.49
C ASP A 178 -10.73 26.96 3.72
N GLU A 179 -11.55 26.32 4.54
CA GLU A 179 -11.13 25.50 5.69
C GLU A 179 -11.70 24.08 5.52
N PRO A 180 -11.01 23.19 4.80
CA PRO A 180 -11.58 21.90 4.45
C PRO A 180 -11.78 20.98 5.66
N THR A 181 -12.99 20.45 5.78
CA THR A 181 -13.32 19.39 6.74
C THR A 181 -12.84 18.05 6.20
N VAL A 182 -11.90 17.44 6.91
CA VAL A 182 -11.33 16.12 6.60
C VAL A 182 -11.95 15.08 7.52
N VAL A 183 -12.29 13.91 6.99
CA VAL A 183 -12.72 12.74 7.79
C VAL A 183 -11.96 11.48 7.40
N VAL A 184 -11.82 10.54 8.33
CA VAL A 184 -11.32 9.19 8.04
C VAL A 184 -12.52 8.25 7.90
N LEU A 185 -12.72 7.70 6.70
CA LEU A 185 -13.79 6.72 6.43
C LEU A 185 -13.27 5.31 6.70
N THR A 186 -13.79 4.67 7.73
CA THR A 186 -13.46 3.30 8.13
C THR A 186 -14.56 2.31 7.78
N PRO A 187 -14.23 1.05 7.46
CA PRO A 187 -15.22 -0.03 7.38
C PRO A 187 -15.67 -0.57 8.75
N GLY A 188 -15.17 0.04 9.85
CA GLY A 188 -15.55 -0.31 11.21
C GLY A 188 -14.59 -1.28 11.92
N MET A 189 -14.96 -1.61 13.15
CA MET A 189 -14.11 -2.32 14.11
C MET A 189 -13.72 -3.76 13.72
N HIS A 190 -14.38 -4.35 12.76
CA HIS A 190 -14.05 -5.70 12.27
C HIS A 190 -12.92 -5.70 11.22
N ASN A 191 -12.43 -4.54 10.81
CA ASN A 191 -11.30 -4.44 9.91
C ASN A 191 -9.98 -4.66 10.67
N SER A 192 -9.05 -5.44 10.09
CA SER A 192 -7.75 -5.74 10.70
C SER A 192 -6.91 -4.49 11.00
N ALA A 193 -7.06 -3.42 10.22
CA ALA A 193 -6.36 -2.16 10.37
C ALA A 193 -7.14 -1.09 11.16
N TYR A 194 -8.26 -1.46 11.82
CA TYR A 194 -9.10 -0.48 12.55
C TYR A 194 -8.33 0.31 13.59
N PHE A 195 -7.36 -0.31 14.28
CA PHE A 195 -6.47 0.39 15.20
C PHE A 195 -5.81 1.60 14.51
N GLU A 196 -5.26 1.40 13.31
CA GLU A 196 -4.62 2.48 12.55
C GLU A 196 -5.60 3.57 12.14
N HIS A 197 -6.82 3.20 11.73
CA HIS A 197 -7.83 4.17 11.33
C HIS A 197 -8.18 5.11 12.49
N ALA A 198 -8.45 4.53 13.67
CA ALA A 198 -8.76 5.29 14.89
C ALA A 198 -7.55 6.10 15.39
N PHE A 199 -6.35 5.50 15.35
CA PHE A 199 -5.12 6.15 15.76
C PHE A 199 -4.83 7.39 14.90
N LEU A 200 -4.89 7.27 13.57
CA LEU A 200 -4.61 8.39 12.67
C LEU A 200 -5.67 9.49 12.77
N ALA A 201 -6.95 9.13 12.85
CA ALA A 201 -8.01 10.12 13.07
C ALA A 201 -7.78 10.92 14.35
N GLN A 202 -7.42 10.24 15.45
CA GLN A 202 -7.12 10.88 16.72
C GLN A 202 -5.86 11.76 16.65
N GLN A 203 -4.78 11.30 16.00
CA GLN A 203 -3.54 12.05 15.90
C GLN A 203 -3.69 13.30 15.01
N MET A 204 -4.49 13.24 13.96
CA MET A 204 -4.81 14.37 13.07
C MET A 204 -5.87 15.30 13.67
N GLY A 205 -6.62 14.84 14.70
CA GLY A 205 -7.73 15.62 15.27
C GLY A 205 -8.92 15.73 14.33
N VAL A 206 -9.20 14.69 13.54
CA VAL A 206 -10.33 14.62 12.61
C VAL A 206 -11.30 13.50 12.99
N GLU A 207 -12.54 13.58 12.50
CA GLU A 207 -13.57 12.59 12.78
C GLU A 207 -13.28 11.26 12.09
N LEU A 208 -13.50 10.17 12.84
CA LEU A 208 -13.58 8.80 12.31
C LEU A 208 -15.04 8.49 12.03
N VAL A 209 -15.36 8.21 10.77
CA VAL A 209 -16.73 7.97 10.31
C VAL A 209 -16.87 6.61 9.61
N GLU A 210 -18.04 6.01 9.71
CA GLU A 210 -18.46 4.87 8.89
C GLU A 210 -19.39 5.34 7.76
N GLY A 211 -19.66 4.48 6.77
CA GLY A 211 -20.50 4.84 5.63
C GLY A 211 -21.91 5.33 6.03
N GLN A 212 -22.49 4.78 7.11
CA GLN A 212 -23.78 5.18 7.65
C GLN A 212 -23.81 6.60 8.24
N ASP A 213 -22.66 7.13 8.63
CA ASP A 213 -22.53 8.48 9.17
C ASP A 213 -22.51 9.55 8.08
N LEU A 214 -22.30 9.11 6.82
CA LEU A 214 -22.26 10.00 5.67
C LEU A 214 -23.59 10.04 4.93
N VAL A 215 -23.85 11.16 4.27
CA VAL A 215 -24.97 11.36 3.36
C VAL A 215 -24.58 12.31 2.24
N VAL A 216 -24.99 12.00 1.01
CA VAL A 216 -24.85 12.90 -0.13
C VAL A 216 -26.16 13.65 -0.35
N LYS A 217 -26.07 14.96 -0.44
CA LYS A 217 -27.20 15.84 -0.76
C LYS A 217 -26.71 16.92 -1.73
N ASP A 218 -27.44 17.08 -2.83
CA ASP A 218 -27.14 18.09 -3.86
C ASP A 218 -25.69 17.99 -4.39
N LYS A 219 -25.16 16.75 -4.51
CA LYS A 219 -23.76 16.42 -4.89
C LYS A 219 -22.70 16.89 -3.92
N PHE A 220 -23.05 17.16 -2.68
CA PHE A 220 -22.11 17.43 -1.59
C PHE A 220 -22.19 16.35 -0.53
N VAL A 221 -21.07 16.02 0.05
CA VAL A 221 -20.99 15.04 1.13
C VAL A 221 -21.13 15.73 2.47
N TYR A 222 -21.92 15.13 3.35
CA TYR A 222 -22.12 15.61 4.72
C TYR A 222 -21.95 14.44 5.70
N MET A 223 -21.40 14.71 6.88
CA MET A 223 -21.48 13.81 8.02
C MET A 223 -22.63 14.21 8.94
N ARG A 224 -23.23 13.20 9.57
CA ARG A 224 -24.28 13.35 10.58
C ARG A 224 -23.64 13.69 11.91
N THR A 225 -24.03 14.80 12.52
CA THR A 225 -23.59 15.21 13.86
C THR A 225 -24.79 15.45 14.75
N THR A 226 -24.56 15.56 16.04
CA THR A 226 -25.63 15.94 17.01
C THR A 226 -26.20 17.34 16.78
N ARG A 227 -25.52 18.16 15.99
CA ARG A 227 -25.93 19.53 15.62
C ARG A 227 -26.54 19.61 14.23
N GLY A 228 -26.69 18.49 13.52
CA GLY A 228 -27.18 18.42 12.15
C GLY A 228 -26.11 17.93 11.16
N LEU A 229 -26.27 18.29 9.89
CA LEU A 229 -25.34 17.90 8.83
C LEU A 229 -24.17 18.87 8.78
N GLN A 230 -22.96 18.35 8.78
CA GLN A 230 -21.73 19.10 8.57
C GLN A 230 -21.09 18.68 7.25
N ARG A 231 -20.71 19.63 6.40
CA ARG A 231 -20.07 19.35 5.12
C ARG A 231 -18.74 18.62 5.32
N VAL A 232 -18.47 17.66 4.44
CA VAL A 232 -17.19 16.94 4.34
C VAL A 232 -16.55 17.29 3.00
N ASP A 233 -15.35 17.82 3.04
CA ASP A 233 -14.63 18.26 1.84
C ASP A 233 -13.58 17.24 1.40
N VAL A 234 -13.00 16.45 2.34
CA VAL A 234 -12.02 15.42 2.03
C VAL A 234 -12.30 14.17 2.84
N ILE A 235 -12.24 13.03 2.17
CA ILE A 235 -12.36 11.71 2.77
C ILE A 235 -11.02 10.97 2.63
N TYR A 236 -10.34 10.74 3.76
CA TYR A 236 -9.28 9.76 3.83
C TYR A 236 -9.90 8.37 3.97
N ARG A 237 -10.00 7.66 2.86
CA ARG A 237 -10.71 6.38 2.83
C ARG A 237 -9.83 5.23 3.29
N ARG A 238 -10.41 4.38 4.13
CA ARG A 238 -9.85 3.07 4.51
C ARG A 238 -10.77 1.94 4.04
N VAL A 239 -11.61 2.23 3.06
CA VAL A 239 -12.57 1.34 2.41
C VAL A 239 -12.13 1.14 0.96
N ASP A 240 -12.13 -0.11 0.49
CA ASP A 240 -11.81 -0.43 -0.91
C ASP A 240 -12.86 0.12 -1.89
N ASP A 241 -12.45 0.36 -3.13
CA ASP A 241 -13.29 0.91 -4.20
C ASP A 241 -14.65 0.22 -4.32
N ASP A 242 -14.66 -1.12 -4.29
CA ASP A 242 -15.88 -1.92 -4.44
C ASP A 242 -16.97 -1.59 -3.42
N PHE A 243 -16.60 -1.03 -2.28
CA PHE A 243 -17.51 -0.76 -1.18
C PHE A 243 -17.86 0.71 -0.98
N LEU A 244 -17.23 1.63 -1.75
CA LEU A 244 -17.36 3.08 -1.53
C LEU A 244 -18.73 3.64 -1.87
N ASP A 245 -19.31 3.21 -2.99
CA ASP A 245 -20.63 3.69 -3.43
C ASP A 245 -21.49 2.53 -3.92
N PRO A 246 -22.56 2.14 -3.19
CA PRO A 246 -23.45 1.06 -3.59
C PRO A 246 -24.22 1.30 -4.89
N GLN A 247 -24.32 2.54 -5.38
CA GLN A 247 -24.97 2.85 -6.66
C GLN A 247 -24.07 2.51 -7.85
N VAL A 248 -22.75 2.59 -7.65
CA VAL A 248 -21.77 2.48 -8.74
C VAL A 248 -21.05 1.12 -8.71
N PHE A 249 -20.68 0.66 -7.51
CA PHE A 249 -19.91 -0.57 -7.32
C PHE A 249 -20.78 -1.69 -6.74
N ARG A 250 -20.46 -2.20 -5.59
CA ARG A 250 -21.12 -3.34 -4.97
C ARG A 250 -22.44 -2.92 -4.31
N ARG A 251 -23.59 -3.26 -4.92
CA ARG A 251 -24.94 -2.84 -4.53
C ARG A 251 -25.35 -3.16 -3.09
N ASN A 252 -24.81 -4.22 -2.51
CA ASN A 252 -25.11 -4.63 -1.15
C ASN A 252 -24.07 -4.14 -0.13
N SER A 253 -23.21 -3.19 -0.50
CA SER A 253 -22.27 -2.59 0.43
C SER A 253 -22.98 -1.72 1.45
N THR A 254 -22.60 -1.89 2.72
CA THR A 254 -23.02 -1.04 3.85
C THR A 254 -21.83 -0.19 4.37
N LEU A 255 -20.65 -0.32 3.75
CA LEU A 255 -19.41 0.31 4.21
C LEU A 255 -19.17 1.70 3.61
N GLY A 256 -19.85 2.02 2.53
CA GLY A 256 -19.71 3.28 1.81
C GLY A 256 -20.97 4.15 1.90
N CYS A 257 -21.04 5.16 1.05
CA CYS A 257 -22.12 6.14 1.03
C CYS A 257 -22.75 6.23 -0.36
N TYR A 258 -24.07 6.16 -0.43
CA TYR A 258 -24.85 6.32 -1.68
C TYR A 258 -24.60 7.71 -2.30
N GLY A 259 -24.26 7.72 -3.60
CA GLY A 259 -24.04 8.94 -4.36
C GLY A 259 -22.66 9.57 -4.17
N LEU A 260 -21.76 8.91 -3.44
CA LEU A 260 -20.42 9.40 -3.19
C LEU A 260 -19.65 9.68 -4.50
N MET A 261 -19.76 8.76 -5.47
CA MET A 261 -19.12 8.93 -6.77
C MET A 261 -19.71 10.08 -7.59
N GLU A 262 -20.99 10.42 -7.39
CA GLU A 262 -21.59 11.59 -8.04
C GLU A 262 -21.00 12.90 -7.47
N ALA A 263 -20.83 12.97 -6.15
CA ALA A 263 -20.18 14.12 -5.49
C ALA A 263 -18.70 14.24 -5.89
N TYR A 264 -18.00 13.12 -5.96
CA TYR A 264 -16.60 13.06 -6.35
C TYR A 264 -16.37 13.52 -7.79
N ARG A 265 -17.13 13.02 -8.75
CA ARG A 265 -17.09 13.44 -10.16
C ARG A 265 -17.47 14.89 -10.37
N ALA A 266 -18.32 15.44 -9.50
CA ALA A 266 -18.66 16.85 -9.52
C ALA A 266 -17.56 17.77 -8.96
N GLY A 267 -16.46 17.20 -8.43
CA GLY A 267 -15.37 17.94 -7.82
C GLY A 267 -15.73 18.56 -6.46
N ASN A 268 -16.76 18.05 -5.78
CA ASN A 268 -17.27 18.58 -4.52
C ASN A 268 -16.71 17.89 -3.27
N VAL A 269 -15.90 16.84 -3.44
CA VAL A 269 -15.21 16.14 -2.36
C VAL A 269 -13.91 15.55 -2.89
N GLY A 270 -12.83 15.63 -2.11
CA GLY A 270 -11.58 14.92 -2.36
C GLY A 270 -11.64 13.50 -1.76
N ILE A 271 -11.10 12.52 -2.44
CA ILE A 271 -10.97 11.13 -1.93
C ILE A 271 -9.50 10.73 -2.01
N CYS A 272 -8.90 10.38 -0.89
CA CYS A 272 -7.49 10.00 -0.75
C CYS A 272 -7.35 8.56 -0.19
N ASN A 273 -6.65 7.62 -0.86
CA ASN A 273 -6.24 7.75 -2.25
C ASN A 273 -7.45 7.71 -3.18
N ALA A 274 -7.27 8.24 -4.37
CA ALA A 274 -8.33 8.31 -5.38
C ALA A 274 -8.89 6.91 -5.72
N VAL A 275 -10.10 6.87 -6.22
CA VAL A 275 -10.70 5.64 -6.77
C VAL A 275 -9.90 5.19 -7.98
N GLY A 276 -9.69 3.90 -8.12
CA GLY A 276 -8.99 3.31 -9.27
C GLY A 276 -7.45 3.25 -9.15
N THR A 277 -6.87 3.69 -8.05
CA THR A 277 -5.41 3.58 -7.83
C THR A 277 -4.92 2.13 -7.76
N GLY A 278 -5.82 1.18 -7.48
CA GLY A 278 -5.49 -0.23 -7.41
C GLY A 278 -4.93 -0.84 -8.69
N VAL A 279 -5.11 -0.20 -9.84
CA VAL A 279 -4.48 -0.65 -11.09
C VAL A 279 -2.96 -0.63 -11.01
N ALA A 280 -2.39 0.24 -10.18
CA ALA A 280 -0.96 0.33 -9.94
C ALA A 280 -0.43 -0.58 -8.81
N ASP A 281 -1.33 -1.18 -8.00
CA ASP A 281 -0.98 -2.20 -6.99
C ASP A 281 -0.73 -3.58 -7.61
N ASP A 282 -1.15 -3.78 -8.86
CA ASP A 282 -1.14 -5.09 -9.50
C ASP A 282 0.29 -5.58 -9.75
N LYS A 283 0.57 -6.80 -9.30
CA LYS A 283 1.89 -7.41 -9.44
C LYS A 283 2.28 -7.65 -10.90
N SER A 284 1.33 -7.68 -11.84
CA SER A 284 1.62 -7.75 -13.28
C SER A 284 2.02 -6.39 -13.88
N VAL A 285 1.66 -5.28 -13.20
CA VAL A 285 2.02 -3.91 -13.59
C VAL A 285 3.38 -3.51 -13.00
N TYR A 286 3.70 -3.99 -11.81
CA TYR A 286 4.97 -3.73 -11.12
C TYR A 286 6.24 -3.87 -12.00
N PRO A 287 6.39 -4.90 -12.87
CA PRO A 287 7.59 -5.04 -13.72
C PRO A 287 7.81 -3.89 -14.70
N TYR A 288 6.77 -3.13 -15.00
CA TYR A 288 6.82 -2.01 -15.95
C TYR A 288 7.16 -0.66 -15.28
N VAL A 289 7.27 -0.59 -13.95
CA VAL A 289 7.55 0.69 -13.27
C VAL A 289 8.87 1.34 -13.69
N PRO A 290 9.97 0.59 -13.92
CA PRO A 290 11.18 1.18 -14.50
C PRO A 290 10.94 1.87 -15.85
N GLU A 291 10.11 1.27 -16.72
CA GLU A 291 9.75 1.87 -18.00
C GLU A 291 8.81 3.08 -17.84
N MET A 292 7.93 3.07 -16.83
CA MET A 292 7.12 4.23 -16.48
C MET A 292 7.98 5.42 -16.07
N ILE A 293 9.02 5.19 -15.27
CA ILE A 293 9.98 6.24 -14.88
C ILE A 293 10.63 6.85 -16.11
N ARG A 294 11.14 6.02 -17.04
CA ARG A 294 11.74 6.51 -18.29
C ARG A 294 10.74 7.26 -19.16
N PHE A 295 9.52 6.71 -19.29
CA PHE A 295 8.51 7.29 -20.17
C PHE A 295 7.97 8.61 -19.65
N TYR A 296 7.59 8.69 -18.38
CA TYR A 296 6.96 9.89 -17.83
C TYR A 296 7.93 10.93 -17.31
N LEU A 297 9.11 10.53 -16.85
CA LEU A 297 10.08 11.43 -16.23
C LEU A 297 11.30 11.67 -17.11
N GLY A 298 11.59 10.81 -18.08
CA GLY A 298 12.82 10.86 -18.88
C GLY A 298 14.07 10.54 -18.05
N GLU A 299 13.93 9.81 -16.97
CA GLU A 299 14.99 9.51 -16.00
C GLU A 299 15.28 8.02 -15.94
N GLU A 300 16.49 7.66 -15.45
CA GLU A 300 16.79 6.28 -15.10
C GLU A 300 16.31 5.96 -13.68
N PRO A 301 15.77 4.74 -13.44
CA PRO A 301 15.33 4.33 -12.11
C PRO A 301 16.45 4.35 -11.08
N ILE A 302 16.24 5.06 -9.97
CA ILE A 302 17.17 5.11 -8.84
C ILE A 302 17.07 3.82 -8.01
N LEU A 303 15.83 3.39 -7.70
CA LEU A 303 15.58 2.13 -7.02
C LEU A 303 15.26 1.03 -8.03
N LYS A 304 15.90 -0.13 -7.85
CA LYS A 304 15.69 -1.29 -8.70
C LYS A 304 14.47 -2.08 -8.25
N ASN A 305 13.78 -2.67 -9.20
CA ASN A 305 12.82 -3.73 -8.91
C ASN A 305 13.56 -5.04 -8.57
N VAL A 306 12.93 -5.88 -7.76
CA VAL A 306 13.31 -7.30 -7.74
C VAL A 306 13.07 -7.88 -9.13
N PRO A 307 14.04 -8.60 -9.73
CA PRO A 307 13.85 -9.25 -11.04
C PRO A 307 12.56 -10.08 -11.03
N THR A 308 11.72 -9.89 -12.04
CA THR A 308 10.38 -10.48 -12.05
C THR A 308 10.10 -11.11 -13.43
N TRP A 309 9.77 -12.39 -13.43
CA TRP A 309 9.29 -13.12 -14.61
C TRP A 309 7.77 -13.04 -14.67
N MET A 310 7.26 -12.59 -15.80
CA MET A 310 5.84 -12.52 -16.07
C MET A 310 5.39 -13.80 -16.76
N CYS A 311 4.73 -14.71 -16.04
CA CYS A 311 4.36 -16.03 -16.58
C CYS A 311 3.42 -15.96 -17.81
N ARG A 312 2.80 -14.82 -18.08
CA ARG A 312 2.07 -14.57 -19.33
C ARG A 312 2.96 -14.58 -20.60
N LYS A 313 4.28 -14.37 -20.44
CA LYS A 313 5.26 -14.48 -21.51
C LYS A 313 5.77 -15.92 -21.58
N GLN A 314 5.78 -16.49 -22.78
CA GLN A 314 6.12 -17.91 -22.97
C GLN A 314 7.51 -18.27 -22.46
N ASP A 315 8.50 -17.42 -22.72
CA ASP A 315 9.89 -17.67 -22.29
C ASP A 315 10.03 -17.60 -20.77
N ASP A 316 9.36 -16.59 -20.13
CA ASP A 316 9.33 -16.46 -18.69
C ASP A 316 8.63 -17.66 -18.04
N LEU A 317 7.50 -18.11 -18.60
CA LEU A 317 6.79 -19.28 -18.11
C LEU A 317 7.65 -20.55 -18.15
N GLN A 318 8.36 -20.78 -19.25
CA GLN A 318 9.26 -21.92 -19.38
C GLN A 318 10.38 -21.87 -18.34
N HIS A 319 10.98 -20.70 -18.14
CA HIS A 319 11.99 -20.50 -17.11
C HIS A 319 11.43 -20.81 -15.71
N VAL A 320 10.25 -20.27 -15.38
CA VAL A 320 9.61 -20.46 -14.08
C VAL A 320 9.27 -21.93 -13.83
N LEU A 321 8.68 -22.61 -14.82
CA LEU A 321 8.34 -24.04 -14.71
C LEU A 321 9.57 -24.94 -14.50
N ALA A 322 10.72 -24.57 -15.09
CA ALA A 322 11.97 -25.30 -14.91
C ALA A 322 12.61 -25.08 -13.53
N ASN A 323 12.32 -23.93 -12.86
CA ASN A 323 13.04 -23.49 -11.67
C ASN A 323 12.12 -23.27 -10.43
N LEU A 324 10.91 -23.83 -10.42
CA LEU A 324 9.91 -23.62 -9.34
C LEU A 324 10.46 -23.78 -7.93
N LYS A 325 11.36 -24.73 -7.72
CA LYS A 325 11.96 -25.02 -6.40
C LYS A 325 12.88 -23.90 -5.87
N ASP A 326 13.32 -23.00 -6.75
CA ASP A 326 14.28 -21.94 -6.42
C ASP A 326 13.63 -20.54 -6.43
N LEU A 327 12.35 -20.47 -6.82
CA LEU A 327 11.62 -19.21 -7.04
C LEU A 327 10.51 -18.98 -6.01
N VAL A 328 10.12 -17.72 -5.87
CA VAL A 328 8.87 -17.31 -5.23
C VAL A 328 7.87 -17.01 -6.33
N VAL A 329 6.77 -17.78 -6.39
CA VAL A 329 5.67 -17.56 -7.35
C VAL A 329 4.50 -16.91 -6.62
N LYS A 330 3.90 -15.88 -7.21
CA LYS A 330 2.83 -15.08 -6.60
C LYS A 330 1.67 -14.93 -7.58
N GLU A 331 0.43 -15.02 -7.07
CA GLU A 331 -0.73 -14.57 -7.83
C GLU A 331 -0.70 -13.06 -8.05
N VAL A 332 -1.03 -12.57 -9.25
CA VAL A 332 -0.99 -11.14 -9.60
C VAL A 332 -1.98 -10.31 -8.76
N HIS A 333 -3.13 -10.86 -8.40
CA HIS A 333 -4.14 -10.21 -7.58
C HIS A 333 -4.10 -10.63 -6.09
N GLY A 334 -3.18 -11.53 -5.72
CA GLY A 334 -3.03 -12.01 -4.34
C GLY A 334 -2.51 -10.94 -3.40
N ALA A 335 -3.01 -10.94 -2.16
CA ALA A 335 -2.56 -10.07 -1.07
C ALA A 335 -2.35 -10.87 0.21
N GLY A 336 -1.56 -10.36 1.16
CA GLY A 336 -1.40 -10.97 2.48
C GLY A 336 -0.68 -12.33 2.48
N GLY A 337 0.07 -12.67 1.45
CA GLY A 337 0.81 -13.95 1.34
C GLY A 337 -0.03 -15.15 0.91
N TYR A 338 -1.31 -14.96 0.60
CA TYR A 338 -2.16 -16.00 0.02
C TYR A 338 -1.84 -16.20 -1.46
N GLY A 339 -1.97 -17.45 -1.97
CA GLY A 339 -1.68 -17.77 -3.37
C GLY A 339 -0.19 -17.62 -3.74
N MET A 340 0.73 -17.89 -2.79
CA MET A 340 2.16 -17.77 -2.96
C MET A 340 2.87 -19.12 -2.73
N LEU A 341 3.78 -19.46 -3.63
CA LEU A 341 4.74 -20.56 -3.47
C LEU A 341 6.10 -19.99 -3.10
N ILE A 342 6.70 -20.49 -2.02
CA ILE A 342 8.11 -20.24 -1.70
C ILE A 342 8.85 -21.54 -2.00
N GLY A 343 9.41 -21.66 -3.22
CA GLY A 343 9.99 -22.89 -3.76
C GLY A 343 10.94 -23.61 -2.81
N PRO A 344 11.95 -22.92 -2.19
CA PRO A 344 12.88 -23.57 -1.27
C PRO A 344 12.25 -24.16 -0.01
N ALA A 345 11.06 -23.69 0.40
CA ALA A 345 10.34 -24.17 1.58
C ALA A 345 9.16 -25.10 1.24
N ALA A 346 8.86 -25.24 -0.04
CA ALA A 346 7.69 -25.97 -0.51
C ALA A 346 7.93 -27.49 -0.59
N THR A 347 6.89 -28.24 -0.33
CA THR A 347 6.85 -29.68 -0.60
C THR A 347 6.74 -29.97 -2.07
N GLN A 348 7.12 -31.19 -2.48
CA GLN A 348 6.99 -31.60 -3.90
C GLN A 348 5.52 -31.55 -4.38
N ALA A 349 4.57 -31.83 -3.49
CA ALA A 349 3.15 -31.77 -3.82
C ALA A 349 2.70 -30.32 -4.12
N GLU A 350 3.11 -29.36 -3.29
CA GLU A 350 2.82 -27.94 -3.51
C GLU A 350 3.45 -27.42 -4.80
N ILE A 351 4.70 -27.82 -5.10
CA ILE A 351 5.37 -27.45 -6.37
C ILE A 351 4.57 -27.96 -7.56
N GLU A 352 4.06 -29.22 -7.50
CA GLU A 352 3.29 -29.81 -8.58
C GLU A 352 1.90 -29.17 -8.74
N ASP A 353 1.27 -28.78 -7.62
CA ASP A 353 0.00 -28.04 -7.62
C ASP A 353 0.17 -26.67 -8.28
N PHE A 354 1.23 -25.93 -7.93
CA PHE A 354 1.54 -24.65 -8.57
C PHE A 354 1.93 -24.82 -10.05
N ARG A 355 2.63 -25.88 -10.41
CA ARG A 355 2.91 -26.20 -11.82
C ARG A 355 1.62 -26.33 -12.63
N ARG A 356 0.64 -27.06 -12.09
CA ARG A 356 -0.67 -27.21 -12.76
C ARG A 356 -1.42 -25.88 -12.85
N ALA A 357 -1.38 -25.09 -11.78
CA ALA A 357 -2.02 -23.76 -11.74
C ALA A 357 -1.40 -22.80 -12.78
N LEU A 358 -0.08 -22.76 -12.88
CA LEU A 358 0.67 -21.96 -13.87
C LEU A 358 0.33 -22.34 -15.30
N LEU A 359 0.25 -23.64 -15.60
CA LEU A 359 -0.12 -24.14 -16.93
C LEU A 359 -1.58 -23.85 -17.27
N ALA A 360 -2.47 -23.85 -16.28
CA ALA A 360 -3.89 -23.56 -16.46
C ALA A 360 -4.17 -22.06 -16.66
N ASN A 361 -3.45 -21.18 -15.96
CA ASN A 361 -3.64 -19.72 -16.02
C ASN A 361 -2.30 -18.97 -15.89
N PRO A 362 -1.44 -18.99 -16.92
CA PRO A 362 -0.13 -18.35 -16.86
C PRO A 362 -0.21 -16.84 -16.57
N ALA A 363 -1.21 -16.15 -17.10
CA ALA A 363 -1.38 -14.70 -16.93
C ALA A 363 -1.71 -14.29 -15.49
N GLY A 364 -2.17 -15.23 -14.68
CA GLY A 364 -2.50 -15.01 -13.26
C GLY A 364 -1.29 -15.02 -12.33
N TYR A 365 -0.06 -15.20 -12.83
CA TYR A 365 1.12 -15.38 -11.97
C TYR A 365 2.33 -14.58 -12.44
N ILE A 366 3.14 -14.18 -11.44
CA ILE A 366 4.52 -13.72 -11.61
C ILE A 366 5.44 -14.60 -10.77
N ALA A 367 6.73 -14.57 -11.08
CA ALA A 367 7.75 -15.22 -10.27
C ALA A 367 8.94 -14.28 -10.03
N GLN A 368 9.57 -14.44 -8.89
CA GLN A 368 10.74 -13.68 -8.47
C GLN A 368 11.81 -14.64 -7.92
N PRO A 369 13.11 -14.28 -7.96
CA PRO A 369 14.12 -15.10 -7.31
C PRO A 369 13.91 -15.08 -5.80
N THR A 370 14.29 -16.16 -5.13
CA THR A 370 14.42 -16.15 -3.68
C THR A 370 15.62 -15.30 -3.32
N LEU A 371 15.35 -14.15 -2.71
CA LEU A 371 16.41 -13.22 -2.31
C LEU A 371 17.08 -13.67 -1.02
N SER A 372 18.41 -13.62 -0.98
CA SER A 372 19.17 -13.71 0.25
C SER A 372 19.10 -12.37 0.97
N LEU A 373 18.12 -12.22 1.85
CA LEU A 373 17.89 -10.95 2.55
C LEU A 373 19.02 -10.66 3.53
N SER A 374 19.40 -9.38 3.67
CA SER A 374 20.36 -8.96 4.68
C SER A 374 19.84 -9.27 6.08
N SER A 375 20.73 -9.76 6.95
CA SER A 375 20.41 -9.99 8.36
C SER A 375 20.88 -8.84 9.23
N CYS A 376 20.25 -8.67 10.39
CA CYS A 376 20.69 -7.77 11.44
C CYS A 376 20.62 -8.47 12.80
N PRO A 377 21.43 -8.02 13.80
CA PRO A 377 21.35 -8.55 15.14
C PRO A 377 19.94 -8.36 15.72
N THR A 378 19.35 -9.43 16.20
CA THR A 378 17.99 -9.45 16.77
C THR A 378 18.04 -10.20 18.10
N TYR A 379 17.34 -9.70 19.11
CA TYR A 379 17.22 -10.37 20.39
C TYR A 379 16.16 -11.48 20.31
N VAL A 380 16.59 -12.72 20.49
CA VAL A 380 15.74 -13.91 20.53
C VAL A 380 15.90 -14.63 21.88
N GLU A 381 15.06 -15.62 22.17
CA GLU A 381 15.10 -16.34 23.45
C GLU A 381 16.49 -16.95 23.79
N SER A 382 17.23 -17.36 22.77
CA SER A 382 18.60 -17.91 22.93
C SER A 382 19.71 -16.84 23.02
N GLY A 383 19.38 -15.54 22.98
CA GLY A 383 20.33 -14.44 22.99
C GLY A 383 20.26 -13.55 21.75
N ILE A 384 21.40 -13.08 21.24
CA ILE A 384 21.47 -12.27 20.02
C ILE A 384 21.78 -13.20 18.83
N ALA A 385 20.91 -13.19 17.83
CA ALA A 385 21.07 -13.96 16.59
C ALA A 385 20.95 -13.05 15.36
N PRO A 386 21.63 -13.36 14.24
CA PRO A 386 21.36 -12.71 12.98
C PRO A 386 20.00 -13.20 12.43
N VAL A 387 19.07 -12.28 12.25
CA VAL A 387 17.75 -12.56 11.67
C VAL A 387 17.61 -11.80 10.38
N SER A 388 17.12 -12.45 9.33
CA SER A 388 16.80 -11.79 8.07
C SER A 388 15.55 -10.93 8.24
N TYR A 389 15.64 -9.68 7.77
CA TYR A 389 14.49 -8.80 7.64
C TYR A 389 13.68 -9.21 6.42
N THR A 390 12.37 -9.41 6.59
CA THR A 390 11.53 -9.79 5.47
C THR A 390 11.34 -8.62 4.51
N HIS A 391 10.97 -7.45 4.99
CA HIS A 391 10.90 -6.21 4.21
C HIS A 391 10.62 -5.00 5.11
N LEU A 392 10.82 -3.81 4.57
CA LEU A 392 10.42 -2.54 5.17
C LEU A 392 9.27 -1.96 4.35
N THR A 393 8.14 -1.69 4.99
CA THR A 393 7.09 -0.87 4.42
C THR A 393 7.34 0.58 4.83
N LEU A 394 7.57 1.42 3.85
CA LEU A 394 7.80 2.85 4.06
C LEU A 394 6.62 3.63 3.47
N PRO A 395 5.70 4.12 4.30
CA PRO A 395 4.64 4.99 3.82
C PRO A 395 5.25 6.29 3.31
N THR A 396 4.98 6.61 2.06
CA THR A 396 5.44 7.83 1.40
C THR A 396 4.25 8.74 1.19
N ILE A 397 4.36 9.99 1.64
CA ILE A 397 3.36 11.03 1.41
C ILE A 397 3.83 11.87 0.24
N CYS A 398 2.99 12.01 -0.78
CA CYS A 398 3.20 12.94 -1.89
C CYS A 398 2.53 14.26 -1.55
N SER A 399 3.31 15.31 -1.49
CA SER A 399 2.84 16.70 -1.33
C SER A 399 3.01 17.49 -2.62
#